data_18a229086c82e780681b4858cb31befa
#
_entry.id   18a229086c82e780681b4858cb31befa
#
_cell.length_a   1.000
_cell.length_b   1.000
_cell.length_c   1.000
_cell.angle_alpha   90.00
_cell.angle_beta   90.00
_cell.angle_gamma   90.00
#
_symmetry.space_group_name_H-M   'P 1'
#
loop_
_entity.id
_entity.type
_entity.pdbx_description
1 polymer ?
#
loop_
_entity_poly.entity_id
_entity_poly.type
_entity_poly.pdbx_seq_one_letter_code
_entity_poly.pdbx_strand_id
1 'polypeptide(L)'
;GCGGERDKKKRLTMGKIAKKYCRKIFVTDDNPRNENPKKIRNSIMKGCKKIAVEIGNRKKAIKIAIKELGPNEILLVAGKGHEKIQDYGNKIINFSDKKIIKEIIHKKKFSSKKNHYQNFLLKKVFDNNNLRNVNYNNVSINTKTIKKNDLFFAIRGKKTDGHKFAREAIKKGAIKSIISKKIKQLSKNKIIKVKNTFSSLNDLAKATRDSTSAQIIGITGSVGKTTLKNLIGFALKNYGKVYQSPHSYNNKFGVPLSLSNLKRNTEYGIFEIGMDKKGEIDNLSKIVKPETAIITNISGAHFKNFNTLTDIAKAKAEIIDNILDGGNIILNKDDKFFNFLSNKARKKKIKIISFSSKKKADIFLLKTRKVKNCYRLKIIVNKRIFYFDTMYSTNNFINNILACISVLSVLNLDLNKMGKKFINFTIPSGRGDIKMVNKFKKRFKFIDESYNANPLSMLSAIRNMNYYKRKNNSQKLVFLGDMLELGKKSKKFHKELSTLINRSDIDKVFVYGKYIRETFNSLVKNKKGKIFNNLKEAYDHFSKIVHNNDLLMVKGSNATGLNQFSKNIKKGQISAI
;
A
#
# COMPACT_ATOMS: atom_id res chain seq x y z
N GLY A 1 17.60 -15.80 -28.12
CA GLY A 1 16.81 -15.44 -29.30
C GLY A 1 17.31 -14.16 -29.96
N CYS A 2 16.80 -13.87 -31.14
CA CYS A 2 17.09 -12.69 -31.93
C CYS A 2 15.80 -12.06 -32.42
N GLY A 3 15.74 -10.72 -32.46
CA GLY A 3 14.57 -10.01 -32.97
C GLY A 3 14.42 -10.11 -34.50
N GLY A 4 13.19 -10.07 -34.99
CA GLY A 4 12.84 -9.90 -36.38
C GLY A 4 13.06 -8.45 -36.84
N GLU A 5 13.04 -8.25 -38.18
CA GLU A 5 13.24 -6.93 -38.80
C GLU A 5 14.52 -6.22 -38.38
N ARG A 6 15.57 -7.01 -38.17
CA ARG A 6 16.91 -6.56 -37.76
C ARG A 6 17.94 -7.31 -38.60
N ASP A 7 19.21 -6.93 -38.44
CA ASP A 7 20.32 -7.54 -39.18
C ASP A 7 20.26 -9.08 -39.14
N LYS A 8 20.02 -9.69 -40.30
CA LYS A 8 19.88 -11.14 -40.47
C LYS A 8 21.23 -11.86 -40.44
N LYS A 9 22.32 -11.19 -40.87
CA LYS A 9 23.67 -11.79 -40.94
C LYS A 9 24.20 -12.18 -39.57
N LYS A 10 23.89 -11.39 -38.52
CA LYS A 10 24.32 -11.69 -37.14
C LYS A 10 23.72 -12.97 -36.56
N ARG A 11 22.62 -13.52 -37.08
CA ARG A 11 21.94 -14.71 -36.54
C ARG A 11 22.85 -15.94 -36.57
N LEU A 12 23.51 -16.17 -37.67
CA LEU A 12 24.49 -17.27 -37.81
C LEU A 12 25.68 -17.08 -36.86
N THR A 13 26.20 -15.85 -36.79
CA THR A 13 27.33 -15.49 -35.92
C THR A 13 26.99 -15.68 -34.44
N MET A 14 25.78 -15.29 -34.02
CA MET A 14 25.29 -15.54 -32.64
C MET A 14 25.28 -17.04 -32.31
N GLY A 15 24.83 -17.89 -33.25
CA GLY A 15 24.86 -19.35 -33.11
C GLY A 15 26.28 -19.89 -32.96
N LYS A 16 27.21 -19.43 -33.82
CA LYS A 16 28.64 -19.82 -33.78
C LYS A 16 29.30 -19.42 -32.46
N ILE A 17 29.08 -18.18 -31.99
CA ILE A 17 29.62 -17.70 -30.72
C ILE A 17 29.06 -18.50 -29.54
N ALA A 18 27.74 -18.72 -29.51
CA ALA A 18 27.14 -19.52 -28.45
C ALA A 18 27.72 -20.95 -28.43
N LYS A 19 27.94 -21.57 -29.61
CA LYS A 19 28.57 -22.91 -29.75
C LYS A 19 29.99 -22.95 -29.14
N LYS A 20 30.75 -21.87 -29.29
CA LYS A 20 32.11 -21.78 -28.79
C LYS A 20 32.19 -21.76 -27.24
N TYR A 21 31.22 -21.11 -26.59
CA TYR A 21 31.28 -20.83 -25.15
C TYR A 21 30.28 -21.60 -24.30
N CYS A 22 29.27 -22.25 -24.86
CA CYS A 22 28.20 -22.91 -24.12
C CYS A 22 28.23 -24.44 -24.33
N ARG A 23 28.06 -25.19 -23.25
CA ARG A 23 27.89 -26.65 -23.30
C ARG A 23 26.57 -27.08 -23.96
N LYS A 24 25.51 -26.33 -23.69
CA LYS A 24 24.17 -26.55 -24.24
C LYS A 24 23.49 -25.22 -24.58
N ILE A 25 22.74 -25.19 -25.67
CA ILE A 25 22.09 -23.98 -26.17
C ILE A 25 20.60 -24.25 -26.34
N PHE A 26 19.74 -23.32 -25.94
CA PHE A 26 18.31 -23.30 -26.22
C PHE A 26 18.01 -22.11 -27.13
N VAL A 27 17.61 -22.38 -28.37
CA VAL A 27 17.23 -21.36 -29.36
C VAL A 27 15.72 -21.13 -29.25
N THR A 28 15.33 -19.88 -28.92
CA THR A 28 13.93 -19.54 -28.63
C THR A 28 13.57 -18.17 -29.20
N ASP A 29 12.26 -17.86 -29.28
CA ASP A 29 11.79 -16.57 -29.77
C ASP A 29 12.23 -15.40 -28.86
N ASP A 30 12.47 -14.27 -29.50
CA ASP A 30 12.66 -12.97 -28.88
C ASP A 30 11.46 -12.08 -29.22
N ASN A 31 11.59 -11.11 -30.11
CA ASN A 31 10.54 -10.30 -30.70
C ASN A 31 10.54 -10.59 -32.22
N PRO A 32 9.85 -11.63 -32.72
CA PRO A 32 9.85 -11.95 -34.13
C PRO A 32 9.27 -10.85 -35.02
N ARG A 33 8.40 -10.00 -34.49
CA ARG A 33 7.63 -8.98 -35.20
C ARG A 33 6.88 -9.62 -36.37
N ASN A 34 7.01 -9.07 -37.56
CA ASN A 34 6.35 -9.59 -38.78
C ASN A 34 7.15 -10.71 -39.47
N GLU A 35 8.35 -11.05 -38.99
CA GLU A 35 9.09 -12.19 -39.53
C GLU A 35 8.61 -13.53 -38.96
N ASN A 36 8.66 -14.57 -39.77
CA ASN A 36 8.34 -15.93 -39.32
C ASN A 36 9.33 -16.38 -38.22
N PRO A 37 8.85 -16.66 -36.99
CA PRO A 37 9.71 -17.01 -35.84
C PRO A 37 10.59 -18.23 -36.10
N LYS A 38 10.07 -19.25 -36.82
CA LYS A 38 10.80 -20.48 -37.15
C LYS A 38 11.97 -20.22 -38.09
N LYS A 39 11.81 -19.31 -39.07
CA LYS A 39 12.91 -18.91 -39.97
C LYS A 39 14.04 -18.23 -39.19
N ILE A 40 13.72 -17.37 -38.20
CA ILE A 40 14.70 -16.72 -37.36
C ILE A 40 15.47 -17.74 -36.52
N ARG A 41 14.79 -18.68 -35.86
CA ARG A 41 15.42 -19.73 -35.05
C ARG A 41 16.30 -20.63 -35.93
N ASN A 42 15.83 -21.06 -37.11
CA ASN A 42 16.60 -21.88 -38.03
C ASN A 42 17.91 -21.19 -38.45
N SER A 43 17.90 -19.88 -38.68
CA SER A 43 19.10 -19.12 -39.02
C SER A 43 20.14 -19.13 -37.92
N ILE A 44 19.72 -19.09 -36.64
CA ILE A 44 20.61 -19.22 -35.48
C ILE A 44 21.11 -20.66 -35.34
N MET A 45 20.20 -21.64 -35.53
CA MET A 45 20.50 -23.08 -35.42
C MET A 45 21.58 -23.52 -36.40
N LYS A 46 21.66 -22.95 -37.60
CA LYS A 46 22.75 -23.24 -38.55
C LYS A 46 24.14 -23.07 -37.95
N GLY A 47 24.31 -22.13 -37.01
CA GLY A 47 25.58 -21.89 -36.31
C GLY A 47 25.88 -22.82 -35.15
N CYS A 48 24.89 -23.55 -34.61
CA CYS A 48 25.04 -24.30 -33.35
C CYS A 48 24.35 -25.67 -33.32
N LYS A 49 24.00 -26.27 -34.47
CA LYS A 49 23.15 -27.46 -34.64
C LYS A 49 23.47 -28.65 -33.72
N LYS A 50 24.74 -28.93 -33.46
CA LYS A 50 25.17 -30.15 -32.71
C LYS A 50 24.84 -30.11 -31.21
N ILE A 51 24.71 -28.92 -30.60
CA ILE A 51 24.55 -28.74 -29.12
C ILE A 51 23.33 -27.89 -28.78
N ALA A 52 22.50 -27.55 -29.77
CA ALA A 52 21.37 -26.66 -29.61
C ALA A 52 20.04 -27.39 -29.70
N VAL A 53 19.09 -27.00 -28.86
CA VAL A 53 17.69 -27.45 -28.85
C VAL A 53 16.80 -26.26 -29.24
N GLU A 54 15.95 -26.45 -30.24
CA GLU A 54 14.98 -25.44 -30.65
C GLU A 54 13.72 -25.54 -29.82
N ILE A 55 13.35 -24.46 -29.15
CA ILE A 55 12.11 -24.34 -28.39
C ILE A 55 11.52 -22.94 -28.61
N GLY A 56 10.55 -22.80 -29.53
CA GLY A 56 9.98 -21.49 -29.88
C GLY A 56 9.43 -20.75 -28.67
N ASN A 57 8.65 -21.40 -27.82
CA ASN A 57 8.08 -20.78 -26.63
C ASN A 57 9.18 -20.44 -25.59
N ARG A 58 9.51 -19.17 -25.46
CA ARG A 58 10.59 -18.67 -24.61
C ARG A 58 10.40 -19.04 -23.12
N LYS A 59 9.18 -19.02 -22.59
CA LYS A 59 8.88 -19.44 -21.21
C LYS A 59 9.19 -20.93 -21.02
N LYS A 60 8.82 -21.77 -21.98
CA LYS A 60 9.12 -23.22 -21.97
C LYS A 60 10.62 -23.46 -22.06
N ALA A 61 11.34 -22.74 -22.94
CA ALA A 61 12.78 -22.84 -23.08
C ALA A 61 13.51 -22.50 -21.76
N ILE A 62 13.19 -21.37 -21.13
CA ILE A 62 13.76 -20.96 -19.85
C ILE A 62 13.45 -21.99 -18.75
N LYS A 63 12.22 -22.55 -18.73
CA LYS A 63 11.84 -23.56 -17.73
C LYS A 63 12.67 -24.84 -17.88
N ILE A 64 12.89 -25.32 -19.10
CA ILE A 64 13.68 -26.50 -19.37
C ILE A 64 15.15 -26.24 -19.03
N ALA A 65 15.72 -25.11 -19.47
CA ALA A 65 17.09 -24.74 -19.19
C ALA A 65 17.38 -24.70 -17.68
N ILE A 66 16.50 -24.08 -16.87
CA ILE A 66 16.63 -24.05 -15.40
C ILE A 66 16.48 -25.46 -14.79
N LYS A 67 15.61 -26.33 -15.36
CA LYS A 67 15.44 -27.70 -14.86
C LYS A 67 16.70 -28.54 -15.07
N GLU A 68 17.38 -28.35 -16.19
CA GLU A 68 18.57 -29.09 -16.58
C GLU A 68 19.89 -28.54 -16.03
N LEU A 69 19.85 -27.31 -15.44
CA LEU A 69 21.03 -26.68 -14.85
C LEU A 69 21.55 -27.50 -13.67
N GLY A 70 22.78 -27.97 -13.79
CA GLY A 70 23.49 -28.74 -12.74
C GLY A 70 24.20 -27.87 -11.69
N PRO A 71 24.81 -28.48 -10.68
CA PRO A 71 25.68 -27.77 -9.74
C PRO A 71 26.87 -27.10 -10.47
N ASN A 72 27.21 -25.89 -10.05
CA ASN A 72 28.29 -25.07 -10.61
C ASN A 72 28.13 -24.65 -12.07
N GLU A 73 26.93 -24.77 -12.64
CA GLU A 73 26.62 -24.27 -13.98
C GLU A 73 25.93 -22.91 -13.96
N ILE A 74 26.21 -22.10 -14.97
CA ILE A 74 25.61 -20.77 -15.15
C ILE A 74 24.66 -20.79 -16.36
N LEU A 75 23.44 -20.33 -16.20
CA LEU A 75 22.49 -20.08 -17.28
C LEU A 75 22.53 -18.61 -17.70
N LEU A 76 23.00 -18.35 -18.93
CA LEU A 76 22.90 -17.04 -19.56
C LEU A 76 21.61 -16.97 -20.40
N VAL A 77 20.73 -16.03 -20.09
CA VAL A 77 19.52 -15.73 -20.90
C VAL A 77 19.73 -14.42 -21.62
N ALA A 78 19.91 -14.51 -22.95
CA ALA A 78 20.25 -13.37 -23.81
C ALA A 78 19.15 -13.05 -24.83
N GLY A 79 19.11 -11.79 -25.29
CA GLY A 79 18.20 -11.25 -26.30
C GLY A 79 17.37 -10.10 -25.71
N LYS A 80 16.35 -10.40 -24.91
CA LYS A 80 15.38 -9.41 -24.43
C LYS A 80 15.90 -8.41 -23.37
N GLY A 81 16.92 -8.78 -22.61
CA GLY A 81 17.45 -7.89 -21.55
C GLY A 81 16.37 -7.42 -20.57
N HIS A 82 16.12 -6.11 -20.55
CA HIS A 82 15.14 -5.47 -19.66
C HIS A 82 13.72 -5.35 -20.25
N GLU A 83 13.51 -5.79 -21.49
CA GLU A 83 12.21 -5.71 -22.15
C GLU A 83 11.13 -6.48 -21.41
N LYS A 84 9.93 -5.91 -21.38
CA LYS A 84 8.76 -6.46 -20.65
C LYS A 84 7.66 -6.97 -21.57
N ILE A 85 7.89 -6.98 -22.87
CA ILE A 85 6.94 -7.46 -23.89
C ILE A 85 7.62 -8.44 -24.83
N GLN A 86 6.84 -9.30 -25.46
CA GLN A 86 7.24 -10.13 -26.60
C GLN A 86 6.30 -9.80 -27.75
N ASP A 87 6.89 -9.31 -28.86
CA ASP A 87 6.19 -8.78 -30.01
C ASP A 87 6.23 -9.80 -31.17
N TYR A 88 5.05 -10.25 -31.59
CA TYR A 88 4.82 -11.15 -32.73
C TYR A 88 4.16 -10.45 -33.92
N GLY A 89 4.23 -9.11 -34.01
CA GLY A 89 3.58 -8.30 -35.03
C GLY A 89 2.07 -8.15 -34.77
N ASN A 90 1.29 -9.15 -35.06
CA ASN A 90 -0.15 -9.17 -34.79
C ASN A 90 -0.52 -9.34 -33.32
N LYS A 91 0.43 -9.72 -32.47
CA LYS A 91 0.20 -9.99 -31.05
C LYS A 91 1.36 -9.54 -30.16
N ILE A 92 1.07 -8.69 -29.19
CA ILE A 92 2.02 -8.30 -28.15
C ILE A 92 1.67 -9.01 -26.85
N ILE A 93 2.64 -9.70 -26.28
CA ILE A 93 2.49 -10.47 -25.02
C ILE A 93 3.33 -9.82 -23.91
N ASN A 94 2.76 -9.61 -22.75
CA ASN A 94 3.53 -9.20 -21.57
C ASN A 94 4.49 -10.33 -21.14
N PHE A 95 5.79 -10.07 -21.23
CA PHE A 95 6.81 -11.08 -21.04
C PHE A 95 8.10 -10.48 -20.46
N SER A 96 8.59 -11.02 -19.36
CA SER A 96 9.87 -10.61 -18.76
C SER A 96 10.68 -11.84 -18.37
N ASP A 97 11.87 -11.97 -18.93
CA ASP A 97 12.82 -13.04 -18.58
C ASP A 97 13.07 -13.09 -17.07
N LYS A 98 13.36 -11.93 -16.46
CA LYS A 98 13.62 -11.80 -15.02
C LYS A 98 12.45 -12.32 -14.16
N LYS A 99 11.20 -11.98 -14.54
CA LYS A 99 10.00 -12.44 -13.84
C LYS A 99 9.84 -13.95 -13.93
N ILE A 100 9.97 -14.49 -15.15
CA ILE A 100 9.82 -15.93 -15.42
C ILE A 100 10.91 -16.75 -14.74
N ILE A 101 12.16 -16.32 -14.80
CA ILE A 101 13.28 -16.98 -14.12
C ILE A 101 13.03 -17.02 -12.62
N LYS A 102 12.64 -15.90 -12.01
CA LYS A 102 12.27 -15.84 -10.59
C LYS A 102 11.15 -16.82 -10.25
N GLU A 103 10.06 -16.83 -11.03
CA GLU A 103 8.92 -17.75 -10.84
C GLU A 103 9.34 -19.22 -10.90
N ILE A 104 10.20 -19.58 -11.86
CA ILE A 104 10.63 -20.97 -12.07
C ILE A 104 11.61 -21.42 -10.98
N ILE A 105 12.58 -20.57 -10.61
CA ILE A 105 13.51 -20.86 -9.52
C ILE A 105 12.74 -21.04 -8.21
N HIS A 106 11.76 -20.17 -7.94
CA HIS A 106 10.88 -20.33 -6.79
C HIS A 106 10.12 -21.65 -6.83
N LYS A 107 9.58 -22.05 -8.00
CA LYS A 107 8.91 -23.34 -8.17
C LYS A 107 9.86 -24.52 -8.02
N LYS A 108 11.08 -24.47 -8.59
CA LYS A 108 12.08 -25.56 -8.50
C LYS A 108 12.56 -25.76 -7.05
N LYS A 109 12.82 -24.68 -6.31
CA LYS A 109 13.20 -24.77 -4.87
C LYS A 109 12.08 -25.30 -3.98
N PHE A 110 10.81 -25.25 -4.43
CA PHE A 110 9.64 -25.41 -3.56
C PHE A 110 8.52 -26.27 -4.17
N SER A 111 8.80 -27.10 -5.17
CA SER A 111 7.81 -27.96 -5.85
C SER A 111 7.24 -29.08 -4.97
N SER A 112 7.76 -29.30 -3.79
CA SER A 112 7.25 -30.26 -2.83
C SER A 112 6.62 -29.55 -1.64
N LYS A 113 5.29 -29.62 -1.51
CA LYS A 113 4.43 -29.27 -0.37
C LYS A 113 4.56 -27.85 0.24
N LYS A 114 3.42 -27.25 0.59
CA LYS A 114 3.22 -25.95 1.26
C LYS A 114 4.15 -25.73 2.47
N ASN A 115 4.64 -26.78 3.08
CA ASN A 115 5.43 -26.84 4.30
C ASN A 115 6.91 -26.42 4.11
N HIS A 116 7.48 -26.52 2.91
CA HIS A 116 8.92 -26.28 2.70
C HIS A 116 9.30 -24.79 2.65
N TYR A 117 8.41 -23.91 2.21
CA TYR A 117 8.71 -22.46 2.13
C TYR A 117 8.88 -21.82 3.50
N GLN A 118 7.98 -22.11 4.43
CA GLN A 118 8.04 -21.56 5.78
C GLN A 118 9.24 -22.10 6.56
N ASN A 119 9.50 -23.40 6.43
CA ASN A 119 10.72 -24.01 6.99
C ASN A 119 11.99 -23.41 6.41
N PHE A 120 12.01 -23.10 5.10
CA PHE A 120 13.14 -22.42 4.46
C PHE A 120 13.37 -21.03 5.06
N LEU A 121 12.30 -20.22 5.23
CA LEU A 121 12.42 -18.90 5.86
C LEU A 121 12.94 -19.01 7.29
N LEU A 122 12.42 -19.95 8.08
CA LEU A 122 12.86 -20.16 9.45
C LEU A 122 14.33 -20.60 9.51
N LYS A 123 14.76 -21.54 8.66
CA LYS A 123 16.17 -21.97 8.58
C LYS A 123 17.10 -20.84 8.16
N LYS A 124 16.65 -19.94 7.26
CA LYS A 124 17.47 -18.81 6.81
C LYS A 124 17.67 -17.76 7.91
N VAL A 125 16.76 -17.69 8.86
CA VAL A 125 16.74 -16.64 9.90
C VAL A 125 17.22 -17.15 11.26
N PHE A 126 16.90 -18.41 11.57
CA PHE A 126 17.20 -19.01 12.85
C PHE A 126 18.14 -20.20 12.63
N ASP A 127 19.37 -20.05 13.07
CA ASP A 127 20.36 -21.13 13.07
C ASP A 127 20.05 -22.11 14.22
N ASN A 128 19.06 -22.97 14.01
CA ASN A 128 18.59 -23.89 15.04
C ASN A 128 18.09 -25.20 14.42
N ASN A 129 18.76 -26.32 14.75
CA ASN A 129 18.44 -27.67 14.28
C ASN A 129 17.03 -28.15 14.70
N ASN A 130 16.41 -27.57 15.74
CA ASN A 130 15.06 -27.90 16.22
C ASN A 130 13.91 -27.31 15.36
N LEU A 131 14.21 -26.68 14.21
CA LEU A 131 13.22 -26.10 13.30
C LEU A 131 12.82 -27.01 12.15
N ARG A 132 13.23 -28.29 12.19
CA ARG A 132 12.76 -29.29 11.21
C ARG A 132 11.24 -29.41 11.31
N ASN A 133 10.54 -29.20 10.17
CA ASN A 133 9.09 -29.37 10.03
C ASN A 133 8.18 -28.37 10.80
N VAL A 134 8.65 -27.18 11.18
CA VAL A 134 7.78 -26.14 11.74
C VAL A 134 6.97 -25.48 10.63
N ASN A 135 5.67 -25.75 10.64
CA ASN A 135 4.72 -25.23 9.67
C ASN A 135 3.80 -24.20 10.36
N TYR A 136 3.99 -22.92 10.03
CA TYR A 136 3.20 -21.86 10.64
C TYR A 136 2.25 -21.19 9.63
N ASN A 137 1.13 -20.67 10.13
CA ASN A 137 0.16 -19.97 9.31
C ASN A 137 0.52 -18.50 9.11
N ASN A 138 0.71 -17.77 10.21
CA ASN A 138 1.05 -16.35 10.22
C ASN A 138 2.03 -16.04 11.34
N VAL A 139 2.52 -14.81 11.32
CA VAL A 139 3.33 -14.22 12.38
C VAL A 139 2.47 -13.24 13.16
N SER A 140 2.52 -13.29 14.49
CA SER A 140 1.78 -12.38 15.37
C SER A 140 2.66 -11.86 16.51
N ILE A 141 2.36 -10.65 16.97
CA ILE A 141 2.93 -10.01 18.16
C ILE A 141 1.85 -9.72 19.22
N ASN A 142 0.61 -10.20 19.00
CA ASN A 142 -0.55 -9.89 19.83
C ASN A 142 -1.39 -11.15 20.09
N THR A 143 -1.50 -11.55 21.37
CA THR A 143 -2.26 -12.72 21.79
C THR A 143 -3.78 -12.59 21.59
N LYS A 144 -4.31 -11.37 21.43
CA LYS A 144 -5.74 -11.15 21.13
C LYS A 144 -6.13 -11.58 19.72
N THR A 145 -5.18 -11.62 18.79
CA THR A 145 -5.41 -11.92 17.36
C THR A 145 -4.76 -13.23 16.90
N ILE A 146 -4.06 -13.91 17.79
CA ILE A 146 -3.34 -15.14 17.48
C ILE A 146 -4.31 -16.27 17.11
N LYS A 147 -3.90 -17.08 16.14
CA LYS A 147 -4.67 -18.24 15.64
C LYS A 147 -3.84 -19.52 15.75
N LYS A 148 -4.51 -20.66 15.63
CA LYS A 148 -3.86 -21.97 15.60
C LYS A 148 -2.74 -22.01 14.56
N ASN A 149 -1.59 -22.51 14.98
CA ASN A 149 -0.36 -22.60 14.18
C ASN A 149 0.27 -21.27 13.78
N ASP A 150 0.00 -20.16 14.45
CA ASP A 150 0.75 -18.91 14.25
C ASP A 150 2.11 -18.96 14.99
N LEU A 151 3.09 -18.20 14.51
CA LEU A 151 4.33 -17.88 15.25
C LEU A 151 4.08 -16.63 16.09
N PHE A 152 4.38 -16.69 17.38
CA PHE A 152 4.30 -15.53 18.26
C PHE A 152 5.68 -14.94 18.52
N PHE A 153 5.87 -13.65 18.24
CA PHE A 153 7.08 -12.90 18.59
C PHE A 153 6.87 -12.12 19.87
N ALA A 154 7.60 -12.43 20.92
CA ALA A 154 7.56 -11.75 22.21
C ALA A 154 8.34 -10.44 22.16
N ILE A 155 7.76 -9.41 21.53
CA ILE A 155 8.41 -8.10 21.33
C ILE A 155 8.35 -7.28 22.63
N ARG A 156 9.49 -6.70 23.04
CA ARG A 156 9.55 -5.73 24.13
C ARG A 156 9.21 -4.34 23.60
N GLY A 157 8.05 -3.83 23.99
CA GLY A 157 7.62 -2.46 23.71
C GLY A 157 8.00 -1.48 24.82
N LYS A 158 7.67 -0.20 24.63
CA LYS A 158 7.92 0.85 25.65
C LYS A 158 7.10 0.64 26.94
N LYS A 159 5.83 0.23 26.81
CA LYS A 159 4.89 0.07 27.95
C LYS A 159 4.70 -1.38 28.37
N THR A 160 4.98 -2.34 27.50
CA THR A 160 4.62 -3.75 27.72
C THR A 160 5.73 -4.64 27.17
N ASP A 161 6.09 -5.69 27.93
CA ASP A 161 6.99 -6.74 27.50
C ASP A 161 6.19 -7.96 27.00
N GLY A 162 6.30 -8.24 25.69
CA GLY A 162 5.61 -9.35 25.03
C GLY A 162 5.95 -10.73 25.60
N HIS A 163 7.09 -10.88 26.31
CA HIS A 163 7.47 -12.15 26.94
C HIS A 163 6.44 -12.61 27.99
N LYS A 164 5.76 -11.68 28.67
CA LYS A 164 4.69 -11.97 29.61
C LYS A 164 3.53 -12.75 28.99
N PHE A 165 3.35 -12.62 27.67
CA PHE A 165 2.25 -13.23 26.91
C PHE A 165 2.64 -14.49 26.15
N ALA A 166 3.92 -14.92 26.18
CA ALA A 166 4.37 -16.07 25.39
C ALA A 166 3.67 -17.37 25.77
N ARG A 167 3.37 -17.56 27.07
CA ARG A 167 2.61 -18.72 27.57
C ARG A 167 1.15 -18.70 27.09
N GLU A 168 0.51 -17.54 27.19
CA GLU A 168 -0.85 -17.31 26.69
C GLU A 168 -0.94 -17.56 25.18
N ALA A 169 0.08 -17.10 24.42
CA ALA A 169 0.15 -17.35 22.98
C ALA A 169 0.15 -18.84 22.64
N ILE A 170 0.93 -19.65 23.36
CA ILE A 170 0.96 -21.11 23.18
C ILE A 170 -0.38 -21.75 23.57
N LYS A 171 -1.00 -21.35 24.70
CA LYS A 171 -2.33 -21.83 25.11
C LYS A 171 -3.40 -21.51 24.05
N LYS A 172 -3.28 -20.36 23.35
CA LYS A 172 -4.18 -19.96 22.25
C LYS A 172 -3.84 -20.59 20.90
N GLY A 173 -2.89 -21.53 20.85
CA GLY A 173 -2.60 -22.34 19.68
C GLY A 173 -1.43 -21.86 18.83
N ALA A 174 -0.58 -20.94 19.33
CA ALA A 174 0.69 -20.66 18.65
C ALA A 174 1.53 -21.94 18.56
N ILE A 175 2.12 -22.20 17.38
CA ILE A 175 2.97 -23.37 17.20
C ILE A 175 4.28 -23.23 17.96
N LYS A 176 4.85 -22.03 17.96
CA LYS A 176 6.03 -21.66 18.74
C LYS A 176 6.00 -20.18 19.15
N SER A 177 6.68 -19.87 20.26
CA SER A 177 6.97 -18.49 20.68
C SER A 177 8.45 -18.17 20.50
N ILE A 178 8.75 -17.08 19.80
CA ILE A 178 10.10 -16.53 19.65
C ILE A 178 10.37 -15.60 20.85
N ILE A 179 11.39 -15.90 21.62
CA ILE A 179 11.71 -15.26 22.90
C ILE A 179 13.20 -14.90 23.00
N SER A 180 13.55 -13.87 23.75
CA SER A 180 14.96 -13.52 24.01
C SER A 180 15.42 -13.81 25.44
N LYS A 181 14.51 -14.15 26.36
CA LYS A 181 14.81 -14.54 27.74
C LYS A 181 14.08 -15.82 28.13
N LYS A 182 14.61 -16.55 29.10
CA LYS A 182 13.99 -17.78 29.62
C LYS A 182 12.62 -17.49 30.23
N ILE A 183 11.64 -18.32 29.92
CA ILE A 183 10.28 -18.23 30.48
C ILE A 183 10.04 -19.54 31.27
N LYS A 184 9.79 -19.40 32.57
CA LYS A 184 9.47 -20.55 33.43
C LYS A 184 8.24 -21.29 32.89
N GLN A 185 8.21 -22.63 33.03
CA GLN A 185 7.07 -23.49 32.67
C GLN A 185 6.68 -23.47 31.17
N LEU A 186 7.58 -23.06 30.26
CA LEU A 186 7.36 -23.18 28.83
C LEU A 186 8.33 -24.21 28.27
N SER A 187 7.79 -25.28 27.66
CA SER A 187 8.56 -26.39 27.12
C SER A 187 9.51 -25.94 26.00
N LYS A 188 10.75 -26.48 25.99
CA LYS A 188 11.79 -26.17 25.01
C LYS A 188 11.32 -26.38 23.55
N ASN A 189 10.45 -27.36 23.30
CA ASN A 189 9.92 -27.63 21.95
C ASN A 189 8.88 -26.59 21.49
N LYS A 190 8.37 -25.73 22.36
CA LYS A 190 7.39 -24.65 22.05
C LYS A 190 8.05 -23.27 21.89
N ILE A 191 9.38 -23.19 22.02
CA ILE A 191 10.09 -21.92 21.96
C ILE A 191 11.20 -21.93 20.89
N ILE A 192 11.52 -20.74 20.39
CA ILE A 192 12.74 -20.42 19.67
C ILE A 192 13.42 -19.30 20.43
N LYS A 193 14.58 -19.57 21.04
CA LYS A 193 15.35 -18.56 21.76
C LYS A 193 16.26 -17.80 20.78
N VAL A 194 16.21 -16.47 20.83
CA VAL A 194 17.01 -15.56 19.99
C VAL A 194 17.68 -14.49 20.84
N LYS A 195 18.69 -13.82 20.33
CA LYS A 195 19.35 -12.70 21.03
C LYS A 195 18.40 -11.51 21.17
N ASN A 196 17.66 -11.17 20.10
CA ASN A 196 16.73 -10.06 20.09
C ASN A 196 15.52 -10.39 19.20
N THR A 197 14.31 -10.40 19.78
CA THR A 197 13.08 -10.77 19.09
C THR A 197 12.66 -9.75 18.03
N PHE A 198 12.97 -8.48 18.22
CA PHE A 198 12.67 -7.44 17.23
C PHE A 198 13.61 -7.53 16.01
N SER A 199 14.90 -7.75 16.23
CA SER A 199 15.85 -8.02 15.13
C SER A 199 15.42 -9.24 14.33
N SER A 200 15.09 -10.34 15.01
CA SER A 200 14.64 -11.57 14.36
C SER A 200 13.35 -11.41 13.55
N LEU A 201 12.43 -10.54 13.98
CA LEU A 201 11.24 -10.20 13.18
C LEU A 201 11.64 -9.45 11.90
N ASN A 202 12.57 -8.51 11.99
CA ASN A 202 13.09 -7.80 10.81
C ASN A 202 13.83 -8.74 9.86
N ASP A 203 14.61 -9.69 10.38
CA ASP A 203 15.35 -10.66 9.56
C ASP A 203 14.40 -11.62 8.84
N LEU A 204 13.30 -12.04 9.51
CA LEU A 204 12.24 -12.82 8.88
C LEU A 204 11.53 -12.01 7.77
N ALA A 205 11.26 -10.73 8.01
CA ALA A 205 10.68 -9.84 7.02
C ALA A 205 11.58 -9.67 5.79
N LYS A 206 12.89 -9.44 5.98
CA LYS A 206 13.89 -9.37 4.91
C LYS A 206 13.97 -10.68 4.13
N ALA A 207 14.06 -11.83 4.83
CA ALA A 207 14.09 -13.13 4.21
C ALA A 207 12.83 -13.39 3.36
N THR A 208 11.65 -12.98 3.84
CA THR A 208 10.39 -13.05 3.11
C THR A 208 10.42 -12.15 1.88
N ARG A 209 10.92 -10.89 2.01
CA ARG A 209 11.04 -9.94 0.90
C ARG A 209 11.99 -10.46 -0.19
N ASP A 210 13.14 -10.97 0.19
CA ASP A 210 14.14 -11.48 -0.75
C ASP A 210 13.69 -12.78 -1.46
N SER A 211 12.69 -13.46 -0.87
CA SER A 211 12.16 -14.73 -1.38
C SER A 211 10.87 -14.60 -2.18
N THR A 212 10.29 -13.39 -2.29
CA THR A 212 9.03 -13.17 -3.03
C THR A 212 9.28 -12.68 -4.44
N SER A 213 8.40 -13.11 -5.38
CA SER A 213 8.31 -12.55 -6.74
C SER A 213 7.19 -11.51 -6.87
N ALA A 214 6.47 -11.20 -5.78
CA ALA A 214 5.41 -10.22 -5.79
C ALA A 214 5.91 -8.83 -6.22
N GLN A 215 5.10 -8.09 -6.96
CA GLN A 215 5.31 -6.66 -7.20
C GLN A 215 4.98 -5.91 -5.92
N ILE A 216 5.99 -5.30 -5.30
CA ILE A 216 5.85 -4.61 -4.01
C ILE A 216 5.63 -3.11 -4.22
N ILE A 217 4.55 -2.61 -3.64
CA ILE A 217 4.13 -1.22 -3.69
C ILE A 217 4.29 -0.62 -2.29
N GLY A 218 5.12 0.40 -2.16
CA GLY A 218 5.32 1.16 -0.92
C GLY A 218 4.56 2.49 -0.96
N ILE A 219 3.80 2.81 0.09
CA ILE A 219 2.98 4.03 0.14
C ILE A 219 3.36 4.86 1.36
N THR A 220 3.78 6.11 1.14
CA THR A 220 3.95 7.10 2.19
C THR A 220 3.22 8.40 1.86
N GLY A 221 3.25 9.36 2.76
CA GLY A 221 2.61 10.67 2.63
C GLY A 221 1.99 11.15 3.93
N SER A 222 1.50 12.36 3.97
CA SER A 222 0.88 12.93 5.17
C SER A 222 -0.56 12.46 5.37
N VAL A 223 -1.36 12.45 4.30
CA VAL A 223 -2.79 12.07 4.30
C VAL A 223 -3.07 11.08 3.17
N GLY A 224 -4.10 10.24 3.35
CA GLY A 224 -4.62 9.35 2.30
C GLY A 224 -3.96 7.97 2.20
N LYS A 225 -2.83 7.71 2.86
CA LYS A 225 -2.08 6.45 2.76
C LYS A 225 -2.94 5.18 2.88
N THR A 226 -3.71 5.05 3.96
CA THR A 226 -4.50 3.82 4.22
C THR A 226 -5.67 3.69 3.25
N THR A 227 -6.33 4.80 2.91
CA THR A 227 -7.40 4.79 1.90
C THR A 227 -6.86 4.37 0.54
N LEU A 228 -5.71 4.94 0.12
CA LEU A 228 -5.04 4.57 -1.12
C LEU A 228 -4.56 3.11 -1.11
N LYS A 229 -3.96 2.63 -0.02
CA LYS A 229 -3.58 1.23 0.14
C LYS A 229 -4.77 0.29 -0.11
N ASN A 230 -5.91 0.58 0.53
CA ASN A 230 -7.11 -0.24 0.38
C ASN A 230 -7.71 -0.13 -1.03
N LEU A 231 -7.67 1.06 -1.65
CA LEU A 231 -8.14 1.28 -3.02
C LEU A 231 -7.30 0.52 -4.05
N ILE A 232 -5.96 0.56 -3.91
CA ILE A 232 -5.05 -0.22 -4.76
C ILE A 232 -5.28 -1.73 -4.54
N GLY A 233 -5.44 -2.15 -3.28
CA GLY A 233 -5.74 -3.56 -2.96
C GLY A 233 -7.07 -4.02 -3.57
N PHE A 234 -8.11 -3.18 -3.49
CA PHE A 234 -9.39 -3.44 -4.14
C PHE A 234 -9.25 -3.56 -5.68
N ALA A 235 -8.54 -2.63 -6.30
CA ALA A 235 -8.34 -2.63 -7.74
C ALA A 235 -7.54 -3.86 -8.20
N LEU A 236 -6.41 -4.16 -7.56
CA LEU A 236 -5.50 -5.24 -7.95
C LEU A 236 -6.08 -6.64 -7.75
N LYS A 237 -7.08 -6.83 -6.88
CA LYS A 237 -7.81 -8.11 -6.74
C LYS A 237 -8.46 -8.58 -8.05
N ASN A 238 -8.73 -7.67 -8.98
CA ASN A 238 -9.26 -8.01 -10.31
C ASN A 238 -8.20 -8.58 -11.27
N TYR A 239 -6.92 -8.57 -10.88
CA TYR A 239 -5.79 -8.94 -11.75
C TYR A 239 -4.91 -10.04 -11.15
N GLY A 240 -5.04 -10.35 -9.85
CA GLY A 240 -4.25 -11.39 -9.23
C GLY A 240 -4.37 -11.44 -7.71
N LYS A 241 -3.53 -12.26 -7.10
CA LYS A 241 -3.50 -12.45 -5.64
C LYS A 241 -2.80 -11.29 -4.94
N VAL A 242 -3.55 -10.58 -4.11
CA VAL A 242 -3.13 -9.38 -3.41
C VAL A 242 -2.91 -9.65 -1.92
N TYR A 243 -1.81 -9.15 -1.39
CA TYR A 243 -1.59 -8.96 0.04
C TYR A 243 -1.43 -7.46 0.31
N GLN A 244 -2.08 -6.97 1.34
CA GLN A 244 -1.89 -5.59 1.83
C GLN A 244 -1.65 -5.59 3.33
N SER A 245 -0.81 -4.67 3.81
CA SER A 245 -0.56 -4.52 5.25
C SER A 245 -1.89 -4.29 6.00
N PRO A 246 -2.17 -5.04 7.09
CA PRO A 246 -3.40 -4.89 7.85
C PRO A 246 -3.51 -3.50 8.47
N HIS A 247 -4.73 -2.99 8.62
CA HIS A 247 -4.99 -1.71 9.31
C HIS A 247 -4.01 -0.61 8.87
N SER A 248 -3.42 0.10 9.83
CA SER A 248 -2.33 1.07 9.63
C SER A 248 -1.03 0.56 10.24
N TYR A 249 -0.66 -0.70 9.95
CA TYR A 249 0.62 -1.30 10.36
C TYR A 249 1.77 -0.72 9.54
N ASN A 250 2.10 0.55 9.82
CA ASN A 250 3.00 1.38 9.03
C ASN A 250 4.26 1.84 9.80
N ASN A 251 4.44 1.38 11.04
CA ASN A 251 5.56 1.73 11.91
C ASN A 251 6.61 0.60 11.99
N LYS A 252 7.66 0.80 12.80
CA LYS A 252 8.79 -0.13 12.98
C LYS A 252 8.41 -1.56 13.36
N PHE A 253 7.24 -1.79 13.97
CA PHE A 253 6.74 -3.13 14.28
C PHE A 253 5.77 -3.64 13.20
N GLY A 254 4.89 -2.77 12.73
CA GLY A 254 3.82 -3.12 11.80
C GLY A 254 4.31 -3.50 10.40
N VAL A 255 5.31 -2.79 9.87
CA VAL A 255 5.86 -3.05 8.53
C VAL A 255 6.56 -4.41 8.48
N PRO A 256 7.52 -4.74 9.37
CA PRO A 256 8.14 -6.06 9.37
C PRO A 256 7.14 -7.18 9.64
N LEU A 257 6.20 -7.00 10.56
CA LEU A 257 5.14 -7.97 10.83
C LEU A 257 4.28 -8.24 9.58
N SER A 258 3.88 -7.18 8.88
CA SER A 258 3.11 -7.30 7.64
C SER A 258 3.90 -8.03 6.56
N LEU A 259 5.17 -7.69 6.38
CA LEU A 259 6.01 -8.29 5.36
C LEU A 259 6.30 -9.77 5.66
N SER A 260 6.52 -10.14 6.92
CA SER A 260 6.67 -11.54 7.36
C SER A 260 5.43 -12.40 7.08
N ASN A 261 4.26 -11.77 6.93
CA ASN A 261 3.00 -12.43 6.61
C ASN A 261 2.70 -12.52 5.10
N LEU A 262 3.58 -12.00 4.24
CA LEU A 262 3.42 -12.08 2.79
C LEU A 262 3.48 -13.54 2.33
N LYS A 263 2.43 -14.00 1.67
CA LYS A 263 2.32 -15.38 1.21
C LYS A 263 3.12 -15.60 -0.08
N ARG A 264 3.65 -16.80 -0.26
CA ARG A 264 4.45 -17.18 -1.42
C ARG A 264 3.77 -16.93 -2.78
N ASN A 265 2.47 -17.16 -2.85
CA ASN A 265 1.69 -17.04 -4.09
C ASN A 265 1.10 -15.64 -4.29
N THR A 266 1.53 -14.65 -3.50
CA THR A 266 1.13 -13.25 -3.69
C THR A 266 1.74 -12.71 -4.98
N GLU A 267 0.94 -12.03 -5.77
CA GLU A 267 1.38 -11.35 -7.00
C GLU A 267 1.61 -9.85 -6.75
N TYR A 268 0.83 -9.26 -5.86
CA TYR A 268 0.91 -7.83 -5.51
C TYR A 268 0.95 -7.66 -4.00
N GLY A 269 2.02 -7.05 -3.48
CA GLY A 269 2.18 -6.72 -2.07
C GLY A 269 2.11 -5.21 -1.85
N ILE A 270 1.23 -4.71 -0.97
CA ILE A 270 1.03 -3.28 -0.73
C ILE A 270 1.33 -2.96 0.72
N PHE A 271 2.31 -2.08 0.93
CA PHE A 271 2.80 -1.73 2.26
C PHE A 271 2.68 -0.23 2.51
N GLU A 272 1.98 0.12 3.58
CA GLU A 272 1.93 1.49 4.10
C GLU A 272 3.17 1.74 4.97
N ILE A 273 3.88 2.85 4.74
CA ILE A 273 5.10 3.25 5.45
C ILE A 273 4.85 4.62 6.09
N GLY A 274 4.81 4.66 7.40
CA GLY A 274 4.66 5.86 8.20
C GLY A 274 5.97 6.32 8.82
N MET A 275 5.94 7.48 9.46
CA MET A 275 7.05 8.02 10.24
C MET A 275 6.55 8.90 11.38
N ASP A 276 7.33 8.97 12.44
CA ASP A 276 7.28 9.99 13.48
C ASP A 276 8.54 10.86 13.46
N LYS A 277 9.67 10.31 13.01
CA LYS A 277 11.00 10.95 12.99
C LYS A 277 11.70 10.74 11.66
N LYS A 278 12.70 11.58 11.38
CA LYS A 278 13.66 11.41 10.26
C LYS A 278 14.36 10.06 10.37
N GLY A 279 14.61 9.40 9.24
CA GLY A 279 15.29 8.10 9.12
C GLY A 279 14.35 6.89 9.29
N GLU A 280 13.10 7.08 9.76
CA GLU A 280 12.19 5.94 9.94
C GLU A 280 11.67 5.40 8.61
N ILE A 281 11.39 6.26 7.63
CA ILE A 281 10.99 5.80 6.29
C ILE A 281 12.16 5.10 5.60
N ASP A 282 13.37 5.61 5.73
CA ASP A 282 14.57 4.97 5.20
C ASP A 282 14.71 3.54 5.74
N ASN A 283 14.68 3.38 7.06
CA ASN A 283 14.80 2.07 7.70
C ASN A 283 13.71 1.08 7.26
N LEU A 284 12.46 1.55 7.16
CA LEU A 284 11.34 0.70 6.78
C LEU A 284 11.34 0.37 5.29
N SER A 285 11.65 1.33 4.44
CA SER A 285 11.71 1.11 3.00
C SER A 285 12.90 0.24 2.57
N LYS A 286 14.01 0.24 3.32
CA LYS A 286 15.12 -0.73 3.16
C LYS A 286 14.67 -2.18 3.33
N ILE A 287 13.71 -2.42 4.22
CA ILE A 287 13.15 -3.77 4.42
C ILE A 287 12.12 -4.10 3.32
N VAL A 288 11.27 -3.13 2.97
CA VAL A 288 10.20 -3.30 1.97
C VAL A 288 10.75 -3.39 0.55
N LYS A 289 11.80 -2.63 0.20
CA LYS A 289 12.43 -2.59 -1.14
C LYS A 289 11.37 -2.54 -2.26
N PRO A 290 10.58 -1.46 -2.37
CA PRO A 290 9.46 -1.41 -3.32
C PRO A 290 9.95 -1.34 -4.77
N GLU A 291 9.26 -2.02 -5.71
CA GLU A 291 9.38 -1.77 -7.15
C GLU A 291 8.65 -0.49 -7.56
N THR A 292 7.58 -0.16 -6.85
CA THR A 292 6.83 1.08 -7.06
C THR A 292 6.58 1.75 -5.73
N ALA A 293 7.00 3.00 -5.58
CA ALA A 293 6.68 3.81 -4.40
C ALA A 293 5.69 4.92 -4.75
N ILE A 294 4.93 5.39 -3.75
CA ILE A 294 3.96 6.47 -3.88
C ILE A 294 4.14 7.44 -2.72
N ILE A 295 4.24 8.74 -3.02
CA ILE A 295 4.12 9.80 -2.03
C ILE A 295 2.80 10.53 -2.30
N THR A 296 1.80 10.34 -1.43
CA THR A 296 0.45 10.88 -1.65
C THR A 296 0.43 12.41 -1.63
N ASN A 297 0.99 12.99 -0.60
CA ASN A 297 1.12 14.46 -0.40
C ASN A 297 2.07 14.77 0.76
N ILE A 298 2.52 16.02 0.80
CA ILE A 298 3.32 16.59 1.89
C ILE A 298 2.50 17.67 2.59
N SER A 299 2.26 17.51 3.88
CA SER A 299 1.55 18.50 4.68
C SER A 299 1.99 18.47 6.14
N GLY A 300 1.55 19.45 6.91
CA GLY A 300 1.85 19.61 8.32
C GLY A 300 1.28 18.49 9.18
N ALA A 301 2.01 17.40 9.27
CA ALA A 301 1.79 16.31 10.23
C ALA A 301 3.09 16.09 11.00
N HIS A 302 2.98 15.62 12.26
CA HIS A 302 4.15 15.29 13.09
C HIS A 302 5.09 16.49 13.43
N PHE A 303 4.56 17.71 13.45
CA PHE A 303 5.35 18.91 13.81
C PHE A 303 5.98 18.85 15.21
N LYS A 304 5.62 17.90 16.04
CA LYS A 304 6.32 17.64 17.30
C LYS A 304 7.81 17.29 17.07
N ASN A 305 8.11 16.62 15.96
CA ASN A 305 9.44 16.11 15.64
C ASN A 305 10.07 16.76 14.40
N PHE A 306 9.40 17.73 13.78
CA PHE A 306 9.87 18.43 12.58
C PHE A 306 9.63 19.94 12.69
N ASN A 307 10.61 20.74 12.36
CA ASN A 307 10.51 22.19 12.46
C ASN A 307 9.77 22.80 11.25
N THR A 308 10.00 22.26 10.06
CA THR A 308 9.50 22.80 8.80
C THR A 308 8.78 21.74 7.96
N LEU A 309 7.98 22.19 6.99
CA LEU A 309 7.39 21.29 5.99
C LEU A 309 8.45 20.68 5.07
N THR A 310 9.57 21.38 4.87
CA THR A 310 10.71 20.87 4.10
C THR A 310 11.35 19.67 4.80
N ASP A 311 11.43 19.66 6.13
CA ASP A 311 11.96 18.52 6.88
C ASP A 311 11.03 17.30 6.72
N ILE A 312 9.72 17.53 6.74
CA ILE A 312 8.73 16.47 6.48
C ILE A 312 8.87 15.95 5.04
N ALA A 313 9.09 16.84 4.06
CA ALA A 313 9.32 16.44 2.67
C ALA A 313 10.60 15.62 2.52
N LYS A 314 11.71 16.05 3.14
CA LYS A 314 12.99 15.31 3.16
C LYS A 314 12.82 13.92 3.76
N ALA A 315 12.15 13.81 4.90
CA ALA A 315 11.91 12.52 5.56
C ALA A 315 11.01 11.58 4.72
N LYS A 316 9.96 12.10 4.05
CA LYS A 316 9.14 11.27 3.16
C LYS A 316 9.86 10.88 1.88
N ALA A 317 10.77 11.71 1.41
CA ALA A 317 11.61 11.45 0.24
C ALA A 317 12.65 10.33 0.47
N GLU A 318 12.88 9.90 1.73
CA GLU A 318 13.72 8.74 2.06
C GLU A 318 13.27 7.45 1.36
N ILE A 319 11.97 7.30 1.08
CA ILE A 319 11.45 6.11 0.37
C ILE A 319 12.06 5.97 -1.03
N ILE A 320 12.44 7.09 -1.68
CA ILE A 320 13.01 7.11 -3.02
C ILE A 320 14.36 6.38 -3.06
N ASP A 321 15.14 6.51 -1.98
CA ASP A 321 16.48 5.92 -1.87
C ASP A 321 16.47 4.39 -1.90
N ASN A 322 15.33 3.78 -1.56
CA ASN A 322 15.19 2.34 -1.40
C ASN A 322 14.24 1.69 -2.44
N ILE A 323 13.86 2.43 -3.49
CA ILE A 323 13.19 1.86 -4.65
C ILE A 323 14.21 1.00 -5.41
N LEU A 324 13.80 -0.20 -5.82
CA LEU A 324 14.67 -1.09 -6.58
C LEU A 324 15.03 -0.50 -7.95
N ASP A 325 16.21 -0.84 -8.46
CA ASP A 325 16.68 -0.40 -9.77
C ASP A 325 15.65 -0.70 -10.87
N GLY A 326 15.42 0.29 -11.73
CA GLY A 326 14.38 0.24 -12.76
C GLY A 326 12.95 0.36 -12.20
N GLY A 327 12.80 0.68 -10.92
CA GLY A 327 11.52 0.92 -10.28
C GLY A 327 10.92 2.29 -10.58
N ASN A 328 9.76 2.58 -9.98
CA ASN A 328 8.97 3.76 -10.28
C ASN A 328 8.62 4.52 -9.00
N ILE A 329 8.54 5.85 -9.10
CA ILE A 329 7.92 6.73 -8.09
C ILE A 329 6.69 7.42 -8.67
N ILE A 330 5.57 7.35 -7.96
CA ILE A 330 4.32 8.01 -8.30
C ILE A 330 4.19 9.25 -7.43
N LEU A 331 4.07 10.44 -8.05
CA LEU A 331 4.08 11.73 -7.38
C LEU A 331 2.87 12.58 -7.76
N ASN A 332 2.31 13.28 -6.77
CA ASN A 332 1.25 14.26 -6.97
C ASN A 332 1.83 15.57 -7.52
N LYS A 333 1.50 15.94 -8.78
CA LYS A 333 1.97 17.18 -9.42
C LYS A 333 1.32 18.44 -8.85
N ASP A 334 0.21 18.30 -8.11
CA ASP A 334 -0.44 19.41 -7.40
C ASP A 334 0.25 19.75 -6.07
N ASP A 335 1.15 18.88 -5.59
CA ASP A 335 1.89 19.09 -4.35
C ASP A 335 3.03 20.11 -4.57
N LYS A 336 3.19 21.05 -3.64
CA LYS A 336 4.23 22.07 -3.73
C LYS A 336 5.65 21.52 -3.70
N PHE A 337 5.85 20.32 -3.18
CA PHE A 337 7.16 19.65 -3.16
C PHE A 337 7.39 18.72 -4.37
N PHE A 338 6.51 18.75 -5.37
CA PHE A 338 6.66 17.92 -6.57
C PHE A 338 8.04 18.03 -7.21
N ASN A 339 8.53 19.25 -7.44
CA ASN A 339 9.83 19.49 -8.06
C ASN A 339 10.98 18.96 -7.21
N PHE A 340 10.94 19.18 -5.89
CA PHE A 340 11.93 18.65 -4.95
C PHE A 340 12.00 17.10 -5.01
N LEU A 341 10.84 16.43 -4.95
CA LEU A 341 10.74 14.98 -4.99
C LEU A 341 11.18 14.43 -6.36
N SER A 342 10.79 15.09 -7.45
CA SER A 342 11.16 14.73 -8.82
C SER A 342 12.65 14.83 -9.05
N ASN A 343 13.29 15.91 -8.56
CA ASN A 343 14.74 16.10 -8.69
C ASN A 343 15.51 15.01 -7.93
N LYS A 344 15.05 14.65 -6.72
CA LYS A 344 15.64 13.53 -5.97
C LYS A 344 15.50 12.20 -6.73
N ALA A 345 14.34 11.94 -7.32
CA ALA A 345 14.10 10.72 -8.10
C ALA A 345 14.96 10.65 -9.37
N ARG A 346 15.13 11.76 -10.09
CA ARG A 346 16.03 11.85 -11.27
C ARG A 346 17.48 11.55 -10.91
N LYS A 347 17.99 12.11 -9.79
CA LYS A 347 19.36 11.82 -9.29
C LYS A 347 19.56 10.33 -9.02
N LYS A 348 18.51 9.63 -8.63
CA LYS A 348 18.51 8.16 -8.39
C LYS A 348 18.12 7.35 -9.63
N LYS A 349 17.96 7.97 -10.80
CA LYS A 349 17.55 7.31 -12.05
C LYS A 349 16.23 6.53 -11.92
N ILE A 350 15.34 6.94 -11.01
CA ILE A 350 14.03 6.33 -10.79
C ILE A 350 13.02 6.95 -11.76
N LYS A 351 12.22 6.11 -12.41
CA LYS A 351 11.17 6.55 -13.33
C LYS A 351 10.05 7.26 -12.56
N ILE A 352 9.73 8.47 -12.98
CA ILE A 352 8.70 9.31 -12.37
C ILE A 352 7.40 9.14 -13.15
N ILE A 353 6.30 8.92 -12.43
CA ILE A 353 4.93 8.95 -12.94
C ILE A 353 4.18 10.01 -12.16
N SER A 354 3.71 11.03 -12.84
CA SER A 354 2.98 12.14 -12.23
C SER A 354 1.47 11.95 -12.33
N PHE A 355 0.74 12.32 -11.28
CA PHE A 355 -0.72 12.45 -11.34
C PHE A 355 -1.17 13.83 -10.85
N SER A 356 -2.33 14.30 -11.33
CA SER A 356 -2.87 15.60 -10.95
C SER A 356 -4.38 15.69 -11.15
N SER A 357 -5.05 16.40 -10.26
CA SER A 357 -6.45 16.81 -10.42
C SER A 357 -6.63 18.21 -11.00
N LYS A 358 -5.54 18.99 -11.17
CA LYS A 358 -5.58 20.40 -11.56
C LYS A 358 -4.68 20.74 -12.75
N LYS A 359 -3.61 20.01 -12.99
CA LYS A 359 -2.55 20.29 -13.96
C LYS A 359 -2.37 19.13 -14.92
N LYS A 360 -1.88 19.40 -16.14
CA LYS A 360 -1.46 18.35 -17.08
C LYS A 360 -0.36 17.48 -16.45
N ALA A 361 -0.55 16.17 -16.45
CA ALA A 361 0.33 15.16 -15.88
C ALA A 361 0.26 13.87 -16.72
N ASP A 362 1.04 12.83 -16.38
CA ASP A 362 0.94 11.52 -17.07
C ASP A 362 -0.45 10.92 -16.86
N ILE A 363 -0.99 11.08 -15.65
CA ILE A 363 -2.37 10.73 -15.31
C ILE A 363 -3.07 11.97 -14.74
N PHE A 364 -4.07 12.50 -15.43
CA PHE A 364 -4.76 13.67 -14.91
C PHE A 364 -6.26 13.69 -15.18
N LEU A 365 -6.98 14.31 -14.24
CA LEU A 365 -8.40 14.52 -14.32
C LEU A 365 -8.73 15.62 -15.33
N LEU A 366 -9.55 15.30 -16.34
CA LEU A 366 -10.11 16.30 -17.26
C LEU A 366 -11.39 16.91 -16.73
N LYS A 367 -12.32 16.05 -16.30
CA LYS A 367 -13.67 16.48 -15.88
C LYS A 367 -14.29 15.48 -14.92
N THR A 368 -15.05 15.99 -13.97
CA THR A 368 -15.97 15.21 -13.13
C THR A 368 -17.41 15.58 -13.49
N ARG A 369 -18.24 14.58 -13.78
CA ARG A 369 -19.67 14.76 -14.06
C ARG A 369 -20.50 13.89 -13.11
N LYS A 370 -21.56 14.42 -12.54
CA LYS A 370 -22.55 13.62 -11.80
C LYS A 370 -23.42 12.86 -12.81
N VAL A 371 -23.55 11.54 -12.61
CA VAL A 371 -24.36 10.65 -13.47
C VAL A 371 -25.24 9.80 -12.54
N LYS A 372 -26.55 10.07 -12.52
CA LYS A 372 -27.47 9.42 -11.57
C LYS A 372 -26.96 9.51 -10.12
N ASN A 373 -26.66 8.38 -9.51
CA ASN A 373 -26.23 8.28 -8.12
C ASN A 373 -24.69 8.21 -7.94
N CYS A 374 -23.92 8.38 -9.02
CA CYS A 374 -22.44 8.31 -8.98
C CYS A 374 -21.80 9.50 -9.71
N TYR A 375 -20.48 9.54 -9.68
CA TYR A 375 -19.68 10.54 -10.39
C TYR A 375 -18.82 9.81 -11.44
N ARG A 376 -18.87 10.30 -12.69
CA ARG A 376 -18.02 9.86 -13.79
C ARG A 376 -16.82 10.79 -13.90
N LEU A 377 -15.64 10.19 -13.80
CA LEU A 377 -14.36 10.87 -13.96
C LEU A 377 -13.86 10.61 -15.39
N LYS A 378 -13.60 11.68 -16.15
CA LYS A 378 -12.89 11.62 -17.44
C LYS A 378 -11.41 11.86 -17.15
N ILE A 379 -10.57 10.85 -17.36
CA ILE A 379 -9.16 10.87 -16.97
C ILE A 379 -8.31 10.57 -18.20
N ILE A 380 -7.23 11.33 -18.39
CA ILE A 380 -6.19 11.02 -19.37
C ILE A 380 -5.12 10.18 -18.68
N VAL A 381 -4.75 9.09 -19.33
CA VAL A 381 -3.66 8.19 -18.93
C VAL A 381 -2.75 7.99 -20.15
N ASN A 382 -1.52 8.47 -20.09
CA ASN A 382 -0.55 8.35 -21.18
C ASN A 382 -1.14 8.77 -22.56
N LYS A 383 -1.75 9.95 -22.61
CA LYS A 383 -2.40 10.57 -23.79
C LYS A 383 -3.71 9.90 -24.25
N ARG A 384 -4.21 8.84 -23.59
CA ARG A 384 -5.49 8.18 -23.90
C ARG A 384 -6.54 8.53 -22.86
N ILE A 385 -7.81 8.62 -23.28
CA ILE A 385 -8.95 8.96 -22.42
C ILE A 385 -9.58 7.68 -21.86
N PHE A 386 -9.85 7.68 -20.56
CA PHE A 386 -10.58 6.63 -19.85
C PHE A 386 -11.68 7.24 -18.99
N TYR A 387 -12.72 6.44 -18.72
CA TYR A 387 -13.84 6.83 -17.87
C TYR A 387 -13.94 5.91 -16.66
N PHE A 388 -14.06 6.49 -15.48
CA PHE A 388 -14.19 5.74 -14.23
C PHE A 388 -15.36 6.29 -13.41
N ASP A 389 -16.24 5.41 -12.96
CA ASP A 389 -17.39 5.76 -12.15
C ASP A 389 -17.09 5.49 -10.66
N THR A 390 -17.45 6.42 -9.78
CA THR A 390 -17.20 6.36 -8.34
C THR A 390 -18.33 6.99 -7.54
N MET A 391 -18.54 6.53 -6.29
CA MET A 391 -19.52 7.13 -5.38
C MET A 391 -19.04 8.44 -4.73
N TYR A 392 -17.75 8.76 -4.82
CA TYR A 392 -17.13 9.85 -4.07
C TYR A 392 -16.48 10.87 -5.01
N SER A 393 -16.78 12.17 -4.78
CA SER A 393 -16.27 13.29 -5.59
C SER A 393 -15.33 14.24 -4.84
N THR A 394 -14.96 13.91 -3.60
CA THR A 394 -14.03 14.76 -2.84
C THR A 394 -12.64 14.76 -3.47
N ASN A 395 -11.97 15.92 -3.49
CA ASN A 395 -10.66 16.07 -4.11
C ASN A 395 -9.62 15.06 -3.57
N ASN A 396 -9.66 14.77 -2.27
CA ASN A 396 -8.74 13.78 -1.67
C ASN A 396 -8.99 12.37 -2.20
N PHE A 397 -10.26 11.99 -2.41
CA PHE A 397 -10.58 10.68 -2.94
C PHE A 397 -10.26 10.57 -4.44
N ILE A 398 -10.53 11.62 -5.21
CA ILE A 398 -10.15 11.72 -6.62
C ILE A 398 -8.63 11.56 -6.76
N ASN A 399 -7.83 12.24 -5.95
CA ASN A 399 -6.37 12.08 -5.95
C ASN A 399 -5.93 10.64 -5.62
N ASN A 400 -6.64 9.96 -4.72
CA ASN A 400 -6.38 8.54 -4.46
C ASN A 400 -6.73 7.66 -5.68
N ILE A 401 -7.82 7.96 -6.41
CA ILE A 401 -8.15 7.26 -7.66
C ILE A 401 -7.04 7.48 -8.71
N LEU A 402 -6.60 8.71 -8.90
CA LEU A 402 -5.52 9.04 -9.85
C LEU A 402 -4.23 8.30 -9.51
N ALA A 403 -3.84 8.29 -8.23
CA ALA A 403 -2.68 7.52 -7.76
C ALA A 403 -2.87 6.00 -7.95
N CYS A 404 -4.07 5.46 -7.72
CA CYS A 404 -4.40 4.06 -7.96
C CYS A 404 -4.29 3.71 -9.46
N ILE A 405 -4.85 4.54 -10.34
CA ILE A 405 -4.75 4.37 -11.80
C ILE A 405 -3.29 4.44 -12.24
N SER A 406 -2.48 5.31 -11.63
CA SER A 406 -1.04 5.37 -11.89
C SER A 406 -0.35 4.03 -11.61
N VAL A 407 -0.72 3.37 -10.50
CA VAL A 407 -0.21 2.01 -10.19
C VAL A 407 -0.63 1.01 -11.25
N LEU A 408 -1.91 0.99 -11.63
CA LEU A 408 -2.41 0.07 -12.65
C LEU A 408 -1.69 0.28 -14.00
N SER A 409 -1.46 1.53 -14.37
CA SER A 409 -0.72 1.92 -15.59
C SER A 409 0.74 1.46 -15.54
N VAL A 410 1.43 1.68 -14.42
CA VAL A 410 2.83 1.21 -14.22
C VAL A 410 2.95 -0.31 -14.33
N LEU A 411 1.94 -1.03 -13.85
CA LEU A 411 1.88 -2.48 -13.92
C LEU A 411 1.39 -3.01 -15.29
N ASN A 412 1.12 -2.11 -16.25
CA ASN A 412 0.57 -2.42 -17.57
C ASN A 412 -0.71 -3.28 -17.51
N LEU A 413 -1.63 -2.94 -16.62
CA LEU A 413 -2.90 -3.63 -16.44
C LEU A 413 -4.00 -2.97 -17.27
N ASP A 414 -4.97 -3.75 -17.74
CA ASP A 414 -6.11 -3.26 -18.51
C ASP A 414 -7.01 -2.35 -17.66
N LEU A 415 -6.94 -1.05 -17.91
CA LEU A 415 -7.68 -0.03 -17.14
C LEU A 415 -9.19 -0.11 -17.36
N ASN A 416 -9.66 -0.62 -18.52
CA ASN A 416 -11.09 -0.71 -18.82
C ASN A 416 -11.82 -1.64 -17.84
N LYS A 417 -11.13 -2.65 -17.30
CA LYS A 417 -11.69 -3.52 -16.26
C LYS A 417 -12.14 -2.77 -15.01
N MET A 418 -11.62 -1.56 -14.77
CA MET A 418 -11.93 -0.75 -13.58
C MET A 418 -13.01 0.32 -13.83
N GLY A 419 -13.45 0.55 -15.07
CA GLY A 419 -14.34 1.66 -15.43
C GLY A 419 -15.52 1.88 -14.48
N LYS A 420 -16.32 0.84 -14.21
CA LYS A 420 -17.46 0.91 -13.29
C LYS A 420 -17.17 0.34 -11.89
N LYS A 421 -16.00 -0.25 -11.65
CA LYS A 421 -15.75 -1.01 -10.40
C LYS A 421 -15.49 -0.13 -9.19
N PHE A 422 -14.95 1.09 -9.36
CA PHE A 422 -14.70 1.97 -8.23
C PHE A 422 -15.98 2.42 -7.49
N ILE A 423 -17.17 2.26 -8.08
CA ILE A 423 -18.46 2.45 -7.38
C ILE A 423 -18.56 1.52 -6.16
N ASN A 424 -18.06 0.30 -6.27
CA ASN A 424 -18.15 -0.73 -5.22
C ASN A 424 -17.06 -0.58 -4.13
N PHE A 425 -16.18 0.41 -4.25
CA PHE A 425 -15.18 0.64 -3.23
C PHE A 425 -15.79 1.35 -2.03
N THR A 426 -15.58 0.80 -0.84
CA THR A 426 -16.02 1.42 0.42
C THR A 426 -14.84 2.05 1.14
N ILE A 427 -14.95 3.34 1.47
CA ILE A 427 -13.94 4.05 2.25
C ILE A 427 -13.80 3.37 3.63
N PRO A 428 -12.56 3.11 4.10
CA PRO A 428 -12.35 2.54 5.42
C PRO A 428 -12.96 3.38 6.54
N SER A 429 -13.53 2.72 7.53
CA SER A 429 -14.16 3.36 8.68
C SER A 429 -13.25 4.38 9.36
N GLY A 430 -13.81 5.53 9.72
CA GLY A 430 -13.10 6.65 10.35
C GLY A 430 -12.31 7.54 9.40
N ARG A 431 -12.47 7.38 8.08
CA ARG A 431 -11.70 8.10 7.06
C ARG A 431 -12.57 8.82 6.02
N GLY A 432 -13.74 9.24 6.45
CA GLY A 432 -14.72 9.93 5.61
C GLY A 432 -15.80 8.99 5.06
N ASP A 433 -16.00 7.84 5.70
CA ASP A 433 -17.12 6.96 5.38
C ASP A 433 -18.45 7.61 5.80
N ILE A 434 -19.39 7.59 4.86
CA ILE A 434 -20.73 8.18 5.05
C ILE A 434 -21.72 7.05 5.23
N LYS A 435 -22.54 7.15 6.28
CA LYS A 435 -23.55 6.16 6.62
C LYS A 435 -24.88 6.81 6.92
N MET A 436 -25.97 6.17 6.48
CA MET A 436 -27.28 6.43 7.09
C MET A 436 -27.34 5.71 8.42
N VAL A 437 -27.71 6.43 9.45
CA VAL A 437 -27.79 5.91 10.82
C VAL A 437 -29.19 6.13 11.36
N ASN A 438 -29.75 5.08 11.96
CA ASN A 438 -30.95 5.19 12.79
C ASN A 438 -30.51 5.11 14.26
N LYS A 439 -30.41 6.26 14.90
CA LYS A 439 -29.95 6.39 16.28
C LYS A 439 -30.75 7.48 16.99
N PHE A 440 -30.97 7.35 18.29
CA PHE A 440 -31.75 8.31 19.08
C PHE A 440 -33.19 8.46 18.57
N LYS A 441 -33.80 7.40 18.02
CA LYS A 441 -35.10 7.44 17.30
C LYS A 441 -35.15 8.43 16.12
N LYS A 442 -33.98 8.81 15.57
CA LYS A 442 -33.81 9.73 14.45
C LYS A 442 -33.00 9.06 13.33
N ARG A 443 -33.31 9.44 12.07
CA ARG A 443 -32.59 8.96 10.87
C ARG A 443 -31.79 10.10 10.24
N PHE A 444 -30.48 10.03 10.28
CA PHE A 444 -29.57 11.09 9.83
C PHE A 444 -28.32 10.54 9.12
N LYS A 445 -27.61 11.41 8.39
CA LYS A 445 -26.33 11.09 7.76
C LYS A 445 -25.20 11.28 8.76
N PHE A 446 -24.36 10.28 8.87
CA PHE A 446 -23.17 10.31 9.73
C PHE A 446 -21.89 10.19 8.90
N ILE A 447 -20.97 11.14 9.07
CA ILE A 447 -19.64 11.15 8.45
C ILE A 447 -18.61 10.85 9.54
N ASP A 448 -17.94 9.72 9.41
CA ASP A 448 -16.92 9.31 10.36
C ASP A 448 -15.52 9.66 9.83
N GLU A 449 -14.91 10.69 10.40
CA GLU A 449 -13.53 11.13 10.17
C GLU A 449 -12.66 10.95 11.43
N SER A 450 -13.08 10.11 12.36
CA SER A 450 -12.54 10.03 13.72
C SER A 450 -11.26 9.19 13.86
N TYR A 451 -10.71 8.66 12.76
CA TYR A 451 -9.51 7.82 12.82
C TYR A 451 -8.24 8.61 13.15
N ASN A 452 -8.05 9.79 12.55
CA ASN A 452 -6.93 10.68 12.82
C ASN A 452 -7.21 12.12 12.38
N ALA A 453 -6.47 13.08 12.95
CA ALA A 453 -6.56 14.49 12.60
C ALA A 453 -5.18 15.13 12.46
N ASN A 454 -5.02 15.93 11.42
CA ASN A 454 -3.92 16.87 11.19
C ASN A 454 -4.45 18.09 10.43
N PRO A 455 -3.71 19.21 10.33
CA PRO A 455 -4.23 20.44 9.75
C PRO A 455 -4.85 20.27 8.36
N LEU A 456 -4.17 19.57 7.43
CA LEU A 456 -4.68 19.35 6.08
C LEU A 456 -5.97 18.51 6.09
N SER A 457 -6.01 17.44 6.87
CA SER A 457 -7.18 16.56 6.93
C SER A 457 -8.38 17.24 7.60
N MET A 458 -8.16 18.10 8.59
CA MET A 458 -9.22 18.91 9.22
C MET A 458 -9.78 19.91 8.22
N LEU A 459 -8.93 20.71 7.58
CA LEU A 459 -9.35 21.67 6.56
C LEU A 459 -10.10 20.99 5.40
N SER A 460 -9.64 19.81 4.97
CA SER A 460 -10.32 19.05 3.91
C SER A 460 -11.69 18.56 4.33
N ALA A 461 -11.81 18.03 5.55
CA ALA A 461 -13.09 17.55 6.06
C ALA A 461 -14.12 18.69 6.22
N ILE A 462 -13.68 19.85 6.72
CA ILE A 462 -14.53 21.04 6.83
C ILE A 462 -14.96 21.52 5.44
N ARG A 463 -14.05 21.62 4.46
CA ARG A 463 -14.40 21.97 3.08
C ARG A 463 -15.37 20.99 2.45
N ASN A 464 -15.22 19.71 2.73
CA ASN A 464 -16.10 18.68 2.20
C ASN A 464 -17.53 18.82 2.72
N MET A 465 -17.76 19.42 3.91
CA MET A 465 -19.12 19.68 4.41
C MET A 465 -19.92 20.56 3.45
N ASN A 466 -19.29 21.50 2.75
CA ASN A 466 -19.97 22.37 1.78
C ASN A 466 -20.49 21.61 0.53
N TYR A 467 -19.85 20.47 0.17
CA TYR A 467 -20.31 19.67 -0.97
C TYR A 467 -21.54 18.81 -0.69
N TYR A 468 -21.86 18.56 0.58
CA TYR A 468 -23.05 17.78 0.93
C TYR A 468 -24.28 18.65 0.86
N LYS A 469 -25.23 18.30 -0.03
CA LYS A 469 -26.50 18.99 -0.14
C LYS A 469 -27.33 18.80 1.13
N ARG A 470 -27.94 19.86 1.60
CA ARG A 470 -28.95 19.83 2.66
C ARG A 470 -30.25 19.26 2.11
N LYS A 471 -31.02 18.61 2.96
CA LYS A 471 -32.45 18.45 2.79
C LYS A 471 -33.14 19.60 3.52
N ASN A 472 -34.36 19.93 3.13
CA ASN A 472 -35.14 20.99 3.80
C ASN A 472 -35.16 20.75 5.31
N ASN A 473 -34.95 21.80 6.10
CA ASN A 473 -34.92 21.81 7.57
C ASN A 473 -33.87 20.91 8.22
N SER A 474 -32.79 20.54 7.50
CA SER A 474 -31.69 19.76 8.08
C SER A 474 -30.48 20.62 8.45
N GLN A 475 -29.77 20.23 9.51
CA GLN A 475 -28.58 20.91 10.00
C GLN A 475 -27.32 20.16 9.63
N LYS A 476 -26.20 20.91 9.46
CA LYS A 476 -24.84 20.41 9.34
C LYS A 476 -24.11 20.61 10.68
N LEU A 477 -24.00 19.55 11.43
CA LEU A 477 -23.40 19.52 12.75
C LEU A 477 -21.99 18.95 12.66
N VAL A 478 -21.03 19.55 13.35
CA VAL A 478 -19.64 19.11 13.33
C VAL A 478 -19.13 18.95 14.75
N PHE A 479 -18.61 17.77 15.08
CA PHE A 479 -17.98 17.47 16.36
C PHE A 479 -16.48 17.25 16.19
N LEU A 480 -15.68 18.20 16.68
CA LEU A 480 -14.23 18.25 16.48
C LEU A 480 -13.46 17.92 17.77
N GLY A 481 -12.40 17.16 17.63
CA GLY A 481 -11.42 16.93 18.67
C GLY A 481 -10.03 17.45 18.31
N ASP A 482 -9.11 17.35 19.25
CA ASP A 482 -7.73 17.82 19.09
C ASP A 482 -7.00 17.17 17.90
N MET A 483 -6.20 17.97 17.22
CA MET A 483 -5.09 17.51 16.40
C MET A 483 -3.87 17.31 17.29
N LEU A 484 -3.48 16.08 17.50
CA LEU A 484 -2.30 15.75 18.30
C LEU A 484 -1.02 15.82 17.46
N GLU A 485 0.15 15.72 18.10
CA GLU A 485 1.49 15.71 17.50
C GLU A 485 1.90 17.02 16.77
N LEU A 486 1.26 18.14 17.08
CA LEU A 486 1.59 19.44 16.48
C LEU A 486 2.62 20.26 17.30
N GLY A 487 2.97 19.81 18.51
CA GLY A 487 3.94 20.48 19.38
C GLY A 487 3.53 21.93 19.70
N LYS A 488 4.51 22.83 19.70
CA LYS A 488 4.31 24.28 19.99
C LYS A 488 3.31 24.98 19.04
N LYS A 489 3.08 24.40 17.85
CA LYS A 489 2.16 24.96 16.82
C LYS A 489 0.69 24.58 17.04
N SER A 490 0.36 23.78 18.08
CA SER A 490 -1.01 23.27 18.31
C SER A 490 -2.05 24.37 18.37
N LYS A 491 -1.88 25.40 19.20
CA LYS A 491 -2.83 26.51 19.35
C LYS A 491 -3.08 27.21 18.01
N LYS A 492 -1.99 27.55 17.28
CA LYS A 492 -2.06 28.24 15.97
C LYS A 492 -2.92 27.44 14.97
N PHE A 493 -2.59 26.17 14.73
CA PHE A 493 -3.32 25.36 13.75
C PHE A 493 -4.78 25.09 14.12
N HIS A 494 -5.10 24.99 15.42
CA HIS A 494 -6.48 24.88 15.86
C HIS A 494 -7.23 26.20 15.61
N LYS A 495 -6.65 27.37 15.95
CA LYS A 495 -7.27 28.68 15.71
C LYS A 495 -7.55 28.91 14.22
N GLU A 496 -6.63 28.53 13.34
CA GLU A 496 -6.77 28.69 11.87
C GLU A 496 -8.01 27.96 11.28
N LEU A 497 -8.51 26.92 11.94
CA LEU A 497 -9.71 26.21 11.48
C LEU A 497 -10.97 27.09 11.53
N SER A 498 -11.04 28.02 12.49
CA SER A 498 -12.20 28.90 12.65
C SER A 498 -12.48 29.77 11.42
N THR A 499 -11.44 30.24 10.73
CA THR A 499 -11.58 31.05 9.52
C THR A 499 -12.35 30.32 8.43
N LEU A 500 -12.04 29.03 8.22
CA LEU A 500 -12.75 28.21 7.23
C LEU A 500 -14.17 27.86 7.69
N ILE A 501 -14.33 27.53 8.97
CA ILE A 501 -15.65 27.20 9.54
C ILE A 501 -16.60 28.40 9.47
N ASN A 502 -16.13 29.60 9.83
CA ASN A 502 -16.93 30.81 9.79
C ASN A 502 -17.46 31.14 8.38
N ARG A 503 -16.69 30.76 7.34
CA ARG A 503 -17.09 30.93 5.91
C ARG A 503 -17.84 29.73 5.32
N SER A 504 -18.04 28.66 6.08
CA SER A 504 -18.69 27.43 5.61
C SER A 504 -20.22 27.49 5.85
N ASP A 505 -20.95 26.53 5.29
CA ASP A 505 -22.38 26.33 5.54
C ASP A 505 -22.66 25.37 6.72
N ILE A 506 -21.68 25.16 7.61
CA ILE A 506 -21.81 24.42 8.87
C ILE A 506 -22.70 25.25 9.81
N ASP A 507 -23.72 24.64 10.43
CA ASP A 507 -24.61 25.33 11.36
C ASP A 507 -24.04 25.41 12.77
N LYS A 508 -23.62 24.29 13.33
CA LYS A 508 -23.11 24.23 14.70
C LYS A 508 -21.86 23.40 14.82
N VAL A 509 -20.92 23.88 15.60
CA VAL A 509 -19.65 23.22 15.94
C VAL A 509 -19.60 22.91 17.42
N PHE A 510 -19.33 21.65 17.71
CA PHE A 510 -19.13 21.11 19.03
C PHE A 510 -17.68 20.66 19.16
N VAL A 511 -17.10 20.78 20.35
CA VAL A 511 -15.68 20.46 20.53
C VAL A 511 -15.43 19.67 21.80
N TYR A 512 -14.42 18.77 21.70
CA TYR A 512 -13.91 18.01 22.82
C TYR A 512 -12.37 17.92 22.77
N GLY A 513 -11.68 18.49 23.73
CA GLY A 513 -10.22 18.51 23.83
C GLY A 513 -9.69 19.84 24.36
N LYS A 514 -8.38 19.90 24.56
CA LYS A 514 -7.69 21.08 25.12
C LYS A 514 -7.46 22.15 24.04
N TYR A 515 -6.87 21.77 22.92
CA TYR A 515 -6.43 22.72 21.90
C TYR A 515 -7.53 23.11 20.92
N ILE A 516 -8.52 22.27 20.70
CA ILE A 516 -9.66 22.56 19.80
C ILE A 516 -10.57 23.67 20.35
N ARG A 517 -10.45 24.01 21.63
CA ARG A 517 -11.10 25.18 22.24
C ARG A 517 -10.67 26.48 21.58
N GLU A 518 -9.45 26.58 21.06
CA GLU A 518 -8.98 27.75 20.30
C GLU A 518 -9.81 27.97 19.02
N THR A 519 -10.18 26.86 18.35
CA THR A 519 -11.13 26.94 17.22
C THR A 519 -12.48 27.49 17.70
N PHE A 520 -13.07 26.87 18.73
CA PHE A 520 -14.38 27.22 19.25
C PHE A 520 -14.48 28.69 19.70
N ASN A 521 -13.47 29.17 20.43
CA ASN A 521 -13.43 30.55 20.94
C ASN A 521 -13.42 31.57 19.78
N SER A 522 -12.78 31.22 18.65
CA SER A 522 -12.64 32.08 17.47
C SER A 522 -13.81 31.94 16.45
N LEU A 523 -14.85 31.15 16.78
CA LEU A 523 -16.05 31.06 15.95
C LEU A 523 -17.00 32.24 16.19
N VAL A 524 -17.75 32.64 15.14
CA VAL A 524 -18.88 33.55 15.26
C VAL A 524 -20.00 32.93 16.11
N LYS A 525 -20.75 33.76 16.84
CA LYS A 525 -21.72 33.33 17.87
C LYS A 525 -22.76 32.33 17.34
N ASN A 526 -23.27 32.52 16.16
CA ASN A 526 -24.29 31.66 15.56
C ASN A 526 -23.79 30.25 15.22
N LYS A 527 -22.46 30.03 15.06
CA LYS A 527 -21.84 28.71 14.80
C LYS A 527 -21.40 27.95 16.06
N LYS A 528 -21.40 28.62 17.20
CA LYS A 528 -21.03 27.97 18.46
C LYS A 528 -22.14 27.02 18.90
N GLY A 529 -21.78 25.76 19.11
CA GLY A 529 -22.58 24.76 19.82
C GLY A 529 -22.15 24.69 21.28
N LYS A 530 -21.48 23.59 21.67
CA LYS A 530 -21.05 23.36 23.06
C LYS A 530 -19.62 22.80 23.12
N ILE A 531 -18.89 23.13 24.20
CA ILE A 531 -17.64 22.50 24.61
C ILE A 531 -17.99 21.38 25.58
N PHE A 532 -17.52 20.15 25.29
CA PHE A 532 -17.74 19.01 26.16
C PHE A 532 -16.50 18.72 27.03
N ASN A 533 -16.74 18.26 28.27
CA ASN A 533 -15.70 17.83 29.18
C ASN A 533 -15.45 16.32 29.12
N ASN A 534 -16.43 15.54 28.65
CA ASN A 534 -16.28 14.11 28.43
C ASN A 534 -17.20 13.63 27.30
N LEU A 535 -16.93 12.42 26.80
CA LEU A 535 -17.65 11.85 25.66
C LEU A 535 -19.07 11.35 26.00
N LYS A 536 -19.36 11.07 27.29
CA LYS A 536 -20.70 10.71 27.74
C LYS A 536 -21.63 11.92 27.63
N GLU A 537 -21.19 13.07 28.17
CA GLU A 537 -21.91 14.34 28.02
C GLU A 537 -22.19 14.68 26.55
N ALA A 538 -21.17 14.49 25.67
CA ALA A 538 -21.36 14.69 24.23
C ALA A 538 -22.44 13.75 23.67
N TYR A 539 -22.41 12.48 24.03
CA TYR A 539 -23.38 11.50 23.54
C TYR A 539 -24.81 11.84 23.98
N ASP A 540 -25.01 12.21 25.26
CA ASP A 540 -26.29 12.60 25.81
C ASP A 540 -26.81 13.89 25.17
N HIS A 541 -25.93 14.85 24.88
CA HIS A 541 -26.30 16.08 24.18
C HIS A 541 -26.73 15.82 22.74
N PHE A 542 -25.94 15.05 21.96
CA PHE A 542 -26.30 14.72 20.57
C PHE A 542 -27.57 13.91 20.46
N SER A 543 -27.92 13.10 21.47
CA SER A 543 -29.20 12.37 21.51
C SER A 543 -30.43 13.29 21.50
N LYS A 544 -30.27 14.51 22.04
CA LYS A 544 -31.33 15.53 22.13
C LYS A 544 -31.41 16.44 20.90
N ILE A 545 -30.24 16.85 20.35
CA ILE A 545 -30.19 17.93 19.34
C ILE A 545 -30.18 17.43 17.89
N VAL A 546 -29.83 16.17 17.64
CA VAL A 546 -29.85 15.63 16.27
C VAL A 546 -31.26 15.35 15.83
N HIS A 547 -31.60 15.77 14.60
CA HIS A 547 -32.91 15.59 13.99
C HIS A 547 -32.86 14.70 12.74
N ASN A 548 -34.03 14.35 12.23
CA ASN A 548 -34.12 13.60 10.97
C ASN A 548 -33.50 14.39 9.82
N ASN A 549 -32.77 13.68 8.95
CA ASN A 549 -32.05 14.22 7.79
C ASN A 549 -30.83 15.09 8.08
N ASP A 550 -30.47 15.34 9.34
CA ASP A 550 -29.24 16.06 9.69
C ASP A 550 -27.99 15.37 9.13
N LEU A 551 -26.94 16.16 9.04
CA LEU A 551 -25.59 15.68 8.69
C LEU A 551 -24.66 15.92 9.87
N LEU A 552 -24.23 14.84 10.54
CA LEU A 552 -23.28 14.89 11.65
C LEU A 552 -21.92 14.38 11.21
N MET A 553 -20.88 15.21 11.28
CA MET A 553 -19.49 14.82 11.09
C MET A 553 -18.73 14.77 12.40
N VAL A 554 -17.94 13.73 12.61
CA VAL A 554 -17.05 13.59 13.78
C VAL A 554 -15.60 13.47 13.32
N LYS A 555 -14.71 14.35 13.83
CA LYS A 555 -13.29 14.32 13.48
C LYS A 555 -12.37 14.72 14.62
N GLY A 556 -11.32 13.91 14.84
CA GLY A 556 -10.26 14.14 15.81
C GLY A 556 -9.14 13.12 15.72
N SER A 557 -8.05 13.34 16.43
CA SER A 557 -6.98 12.34 16.53
C SER A 557 -7.46 11.11 17.31
N ASN A 558 -6.95 9.94 16.95
CA ASN A 558 -7.39 8.65 17.52
C ASN A 558 -7.36 8.63 19.06
N ALA A 559 -6.30 9.18 19.65
CA ALA A 559 -6.14 9.19 21.11
C ALA A 559 -7.09 10.14 21.87
N THR A 560 -7.92 10.94 21.15
CA THR A 560 -8.98 11.75 21.78
C THR A 560 -10.19 10.89 22.19
N GLY A 561 -10.30 9.65 21.72
CA GLY A 561 -11.43 8.78 21.99
C GLY A 561 -12.66 9.01 21.09
N LEU A 562 -12.66 10.01 20.19
CA LEU A 562 -13.78 10.27 19.26
C LEU A 562 -14.10 9.09 18.34
N ASN A 563 -13.15 8.21 18.09
CA ASN A 563 -13.39 6.96 17.39
C ASN A 563 -14.35 6.03 18.15
N GLN A 564 -14.33 6.03 19.49
CA GLN A 564 -15.28 5.26 20.30
C GLN A 564 -16.68 5.87 20.24
N PHE A 565 -16.76 7.20 20.29
CA PHE A 565 -18.03 7.94 20.07
C PHE A 565 -18.62 7.57 18.68
N SER A 566 -17.82 7.64 17.63
CA SER A 566 -18.24 7.27 16.27
C SER A 566 -18.72 5.83 16.16
N LYS A 567 -18.03 4.88 16.82
CA LYS A 567 -18.47 3.47 16.87
C LYS A 567 -19.85 3.32 17.53
N ASN A 568 -20.10 4.06 18.61
CA ASN A 568 -21.39 4.01 19.30
C ASN A 568 -22.54 4.59 18.45
N ILE A 569 -22.27 5.67 17.70
CA ILE A 569 -23.24 6.21 16.74
C ILE A 569 -23.52 5.17 15.64
N LYS A 570 -22.49 4.55 15.07
CA LYS A 570 -22.62 3.56 13.98
C LYS A 570 -23.29 2.25 14.37
N LYS A 571 -23.48 1.93 15.66
CA LYS A 571 -24.31 0.79 16.06
C LYS A 571 -25.76 0.87 15.58
N GLY A 572 -26.24 2.07 15.23
CA GLY A 572 -27.53 2.30 14.58
C GLY A 572 -27.49 2.37 13.06
N GLN A 573 -26.44 1.86 12.39
CA GLN A 573 -26.32 1.89 10.94
C GLN A 573 -27.43 1.04 10.29
N ILE A 574 -28.10 1.63 9.25
CA ILE A 574 -29.12 0.97 8.43
C ILE A 574 -28.50 0.48 7.12
N SER A 575 -27.75 1.34 6.44
CA SER A 575 -27.14 1.04 5.14
C SER A 575 -25.89 1.89 4.90
N ALA A 576 -25.03 1.47 3.98
CA ALA A 576 -24.05 2.33 3.34
C ALA A 576 -24.76 3.22 2.32
N ILE A 577 -24.36 4.48 2.20
CA ILE A 577 -24.88 5.40 1.19
C ILE A 577 -23.98 5.32 -0.04
#